data_1fecd140d3798c7aa5e599c6d08397e3
#
_entry.id   1fecd140d3798c7aa5e599c6d08397e3
#
_cell.length_a   1.000
_cell.length_b   1.000
_cell.length_c   1.000
_cell.angle_alpha   90.00
_cell.angle_beta   90.00
_cell.angle_gamma   90.00
#
_symmetry.space_group_name_H-M   'P 1'
#
loop_
_entity.id
_entity.type
_entity.pdbx_description
1 polymer ?
#
loop_
_entity_poly.entity_id
_entity_poly.type
_entity_poly.pdbx_seq_one_letter_code
_entity_poly.pdbx_strand_id
1 'polypeptide(L)'
;MHTAATILDAVVRHIDATGFAAHGIHVRTRTAAPGTDDVAERHWTPDVRREVHSAAKGVCVLAAGIAADDGLVDLDEPIATYLAGTGLGTQTGLLLGDGVDRVTLRHLLTMTSGIDMPWSATELTDWPDLAAEFLRRPSRGRVFQYANASTYTAMRVLETRVGDVGAFVTERLFAPLGLRDVEWQRCPNGFVAAGEGLSLRTEELARIGHLIRDRGVVDGQRIVSARWCDAMHTDWVEREGTGPGYERYAMAGWGGPGRLWRLHGAYGQMLLFDETEASNAPGTVVTITADDHFGADALAAFVADELARQDRRR
;
A
#
# COMPACT_ATOMS: atom_id res chain seq x y z
N MET A 1 30.74 -0.45 -0.72
CA MET A 1 29.54 0.08 -1.35
C MET A 1 28.58 -1.08 -1.56
N HIS A 2 27.37 -0.97 -1.03
CA HIS A 2 26.36 -1.99 -1.25
C HIS A 2 25.78 -1.76 -2.63
N THR A 3 25.88 -2.76 -3.48
CA THR A 3 25.27 -2.76 -4.79
C THR A 3 23.94 -3.51 -4.72
N ALA A 4 23.00 -3.15 -5.55
CA ALA A 4 21.75 -3.90 -5.70
C ALA A 4 22.04 -5.38 -5.99
N ALA A 5 23.08 -5.67 -6.77
CA ALA A 5 23.53 -7.03 -7.06
C ALA A 5 23.96 -7.80 -5.79
N THR A 6 24.68 -7.17 -4.86
CA THR A 6 25.11 -7.84 -3.61
C THR A 6 23.92 -8.20 -2.72
N ILE A 7 22.93 -7.28 -2.61
CA ILE A 7 21.68 -7.52 -1.87
C ILE A 7 20.90 -8.64 -2.56
N LEU A 8 20.71 -8.53 -3.87
CA LEU A 8 20.02 -9.53 -4.68
C LEU A 8 20.62 -10.93 -4.49
N ASP A 9 21.93 -11.07 -4.62
CA ASP A 9 22.62 -12.36 -4.49
C ASP A 9 22.41 -13.01 -3.11
N ALA A 10 22.39 -12.20 -2.05
CA ALA A 10 22.15 -12.71 -0.70
C ALA A 10 20.71 -13.21 -0.55
N VAL A 11 19.74 -12.42 -1.02
CA VAL A 11 18.31 -12.76 -0.94
C VAL A 11 17.98 -13.95 -1.84
N VAL A 12 18.53 -14.03 -3.05
CA VAL A 12 18.35 -15.16 -3.97
C VAL A 12 18.84 -16.46 -3.33
N ARG A 13 20.06 -16.47 -2.74
CA ARG A 13 20.58 -17.65 -2.04
C ARG A 13 19.67 -18.09 -0.89
N HIS A 14 19.09 -17.14 -0.16
CA HIS A 14 18.16 -17.48 0.92
C HIS A 14 16.85 -18.07 0.39
N ILE A 15 16.28 -17.47 -0.65
CA ILE A 15 15.09 -17.96 -1.34
C ILE A 15 15.32 -19.39 -1.84
N ASP A 16 16.42 -19.62 -2.56
CA ASP A 16 16.75 -20.93 -3.12
C ASP A 16 17.01 -21.98 -2.03
N ALA A 17 17.61 -21.58 -0.89
CA ALA A 17 17.90 -22.48 0.23
C ALA A 17 16.65 -22.84 1.05
N THR A 18 15.69 -21.93 1.15
CA THR A 18 14.44 -22.15 1.93
C THR A 18 13.31 -22.74 1.09
N GLY A 19 13.41 -22.70 -0.23
CA GLY A 19 12.36 -23.11 -1.15
C GLY A 19 11.16 -22.14 -1.16
N PHE A 20 11.38 -20.87 -0.78
CA PHE A 20 10.34 -19.84 -0.85
C PHE A 20 9.85 -19.68 -2.30
N ALA A 21 8.54 -19.73 -2.51
CA ALA A 21 7.94 -19.73 -3.84
C ALA A 21 7.90 -18.34 -4.47
N ALA A 22 9.07 -17.73 -4.70
CA ALA A 22 9.19 -16.44 -5.34
C ALA A 22 8.85 -16.50 -6.85
N HIS A 23 8.19 -15.47 -7.37
CA HIS A 23 8.05 -15.21 -8.80
C HIS A 23 9.17 -14.33 -9.31
N GLY A 24 9.40 -13.22 -8.64
CA GLY A 24 10.43 -12.26 -8.98
C GLY A 24 10.85 -11.41 -7.80
N ILE A 25 12.06 -10.88 -7.90
CA ILE A 25 12.64 -9.90 -6.99
C ILE A 25 13.29 -8.78 -7.80
N HIS A 26 13.08 -7.56 -7.36
CA HIS A 26 13.72 -6.36 -7.88
C HIS A 26 14.29 -5.57 -6.73
N VAL A 27 15.58 -5.24 -6.81
CA VAL A 27 16.32 -4.45 -5.82
C VAL A 27 16.75 -3.15 -6.45
N ARG A 28 16.45 -2.03 -5.79
CA ARG A 28 16.96 -0.72 -6.19
C ARG A 28 17.53 -0.01 -4.97
N THR A 29 18.76 0.44 -5.07
CA THR A 29 19.46 1.16 -4.01
C THR A 29 20.15 2.42 -4.58
N ARG A 30 20.26 3.47 -3.75
CA ARG A 30 20.98 4.68 -4.16
C ARG A 30 22.48 4.40 -4.22
N THR A 31 23.14 4.93 -5.25
CA THR A 31 24.59 4.93 -5.35
C THR A 31 25.20 6.13 -4.63
N ALA A 32 26.52 6.16 -4.48
CA ALA A 32 27.22 7.33 -3.95
C ALA A 32 27.16 8.54 -4.89
N ALA A 33 26.90 8.31 -6.18
CA ALA A 33 26.73 9.39 -7.16
C ALA A 33 25.29 9.94 -7.04
N PRO A 34 25.13 11.25 -6.79
CA PRO A 34 23.83 11.86 -6.67
C PRO A 34 22.95 11.62 -7.91
N GLY A 35 21.69 11.22 -7.68
CA GLY A 35 20.72 11.01 -8.75
C GLY A 35 20.89 9.72 -9.56
N THR A 36 21.81 8.82 -9.15
CA THR A 36 21.96 7.51 -9.77
C THR A 36 21.54 6.39 -8.83
N ASP A 37 20.88 5.40 -9.38
CA ASP A 37 20.49 4.20 -8.68
C ASP A 37 21.19 2.98 -9.28
N ASP A 38 21.43 2.00 -8.45
CA ASP A 38 21.88 0.66 -8.83
C ASP A 38 20.66 -0.28 -8.75
N VAL A 39 20.46 -1.06 -9.79
CA VAL A 39 19.29 -1.92 -9.96
C VAL A 39 19.74 -3.33 -10.28
N ALA A 40 19.12 -4.32 -9.65
CA ALA A 40 19.32 -5.73 -9.95
C ALA A 40 18.01 -6.49 -9.77
N GLU A 41 17.77 -7.49 -10.61
CA GLU A 41 16.54 -8.28 -10.59
C GLU A 41 16.78 -9.75 -10.90
N ARG A 42 15.86 -10.59 -10.47
CA ARG A 42 15.84 -12.02 -10.74
C ARG A 42 14.38 -12.50 -10.84
N HIS A 43 14.11 -13.38 -11.79
CA HIS A 43 12.82 -14.06 -11.94
C HIS A 43 13.01 -15.57 -11.87
N TRP A 44 12.13 -16.25 -11.13
CA TRP A 44 12.02 -17.73 -11.08
C TRP A 44 10.92 -18.22 -12.02
N THR A 45 9.94 -17.36 -12.32
CA THR A 45 8.84 -17.63 -13.25
C THR A 45 8.72 -16.47 -14.25
N PRO A 46 8.00 -16.64 -15.38
CA PRO A 46 7.74 -15.53 -16.30
C PRO A 46 7.13 -14.33 -15.55
N ASP A 47 7.62 -13.11 -15.85
CA ASP A 47 7.11 -11.88 -15.25
C ASP A 47 5.77 -11.50 -15.89
N VAL A 48 4.71 -12.10 -15.39
CA VAL A 48 3.32 -11.82 -15.77
C VAL A 48 2.61 -11.09 -14.63
N ARG A 49 1.54 -10.39 -14.95
CA ARG A 49 0.73 -9.74 -13.93
C ARG A 49 0.06 -10.76 -13.03
N ARG A 50 0.19 -10.54 -11.74
CA ARG A 50 -0.43 -11.31 -10.66
C ARG A 50 -1.03 -10.36 -9.65
N GLU A 51 -2.04 -10.81 -8.93
CA GLU A 51 -2.64 -10.00 -7.88
C GLU A 51 -1.61 -9.66 -6.81
N VAL A 52 -1.48 -8.36 -6.50
CA VAL A 52 -0.57 -7.87 -5.47
C VAL A 52 -1.22 -7.80 -4.09
N HIS A 53 -2.48 -8.23 -3.99
CA HIS A 53 -3.25 -8.26 -2.75
C HIS A 53 -3.16 -6.93 -1.99
N SER A 54 -3.00 -6.98 -0.68
CA SER A 54 -3.00 -5.79 0.18
C SER A 54 -1.87 -4.79 -0.08
N ALA A 55 -0.88 -5.11 -0.91
CA ALA A 55 0.08 -4.09 -1.39
C ALA A 55 -0.62 -3.00 -2.23
N ALA A 56 -1.78 -3.30 -2.84
CA ALA A 56 -2.65 -2.33 -3.50
C ALA A 56 -3.08 -1.16 -2.60
N LYS A 57 -3.10 -1.34 -1.27
CA LYS A 57 -3.44 -0.26 -0.33
C LYS A 57 -2.50 0.93 -0.43
N GLY A 58 -1.23 0.70 -0.77
CA GLY A 58 -0.29 1.77 -1.07
C GLY A 58 -0.73 2.62 -2.27
N VAL A 59 -1.28 1.99 -3.32
CA VAL A 59 -1.86 2.69 -4.47
C VAL A 59 -3.07 3.53 -4.06
N CYS A 60 -3.91 3.01 -3.17
CA CYS A 60 -5.06 3.77 -2.62
C CYS A 60 -4.61 5.01 -1.85
N VAL A 61 -3.53 4.92 -1.07
CA VAL A 61 -2.96 6.09 -0.36
C VAL A 61 -2.41 7.11 -1.34
N LEU A 62 -1.68 6.68 -2.37
CA LEU A 62 -1.17 7.58 -3.41
C LEU A 62 -2.33 8.27 -4.16
N ALA A 63 -3.40 7.53 -4.49
CA ALA A 63 -4.59 8.10 -5.14
C ALA A 63 -5.26 9.17 -4.27
N ALA A 64 -5.48 8.87 -2.99
CA ALA A 64 -6.04 9.85 -2.04
C ALA A 64 -5.11 11.07 -1.88
N GLY A 65 -3.79 10.83 -1.87
CA GLY A 65 -2.78 11.88 -1.80
C GLY A 65 -2.78 12.81 -3.02
N ILE A 66 -2.88 12.25 -4.22
CA ILE A 66 -2.99 13.03 -5.47
C ILE A 66 -4.27 13.88 -5.46
N ALA A 67 -5.40 13.29 -5.09
CA ALA A 67 -6.66 14.04 -5.01
C ALA A 67 -6.62 15.14 -3.95
N ALA A 68 -5.92 14.93 -2.84
CA ALA A 68 -5.72 15.96 -1.82
C ALA A 68 -4.77 17.08 -2.28
N ASP A 69 -3.72 16.75 -3.04
CA ASP A 69 -2.83 17.73 -3.64
C ASP A 69 -3.55 18.60 -4.70
N ASP A 70 -4.53 18.01 -5.38
CA ASP A 70 -5.42 18.73 -6.31
C ASP A 70 -6.53 19.54 -5.59
N GLY A 71 -6.63 19.46 -4.26
CA GLY A 71 -7.66 20.14 -3.47
C GLY A 71 -9.06 19.55 -3.60
N LEU A 72 -9.18 18.32 -4.11
CA LEU A 72 -10.47 17.63 -4.29
C LEU A 72 -11.01 17.04 -2.99
N VAL A 73 -10.10 16.64 -2.09
CA VAL A 73 -10.42 16.09 -0.76
C VAL A 73 -9.46 16.63 0.29
N ASP A 74 -9.94 16.72 1.53
CA ASP A 74 -9.13 16.85 2.74
C ASP A 74 -9.24 15.54 3.52
N LEU A 75 -8.10 14.88 3.80
CA LEU A 75 -8.11 13.59 4.47
C LEU A 75 -8.56 13.68 5.93
N ASP A 76 -8.55 14.85 6.52
CA ASP A 76 -8.93 15.11 7.90
C ASP A 76 -10.37 15.66 8.04
N GLU A 77 -11.03 15.96 6.94
CA GLU A 77 -12.43 16.33 6.93
C GLU A 77 -13.33 15.08 7.12
N PRO A 78 -14.42 15.16 7.90
CA PRO A 78 -15.37 14.07 8.05
C PRO A 78 -15.92 13.59 6.70
N ILE A 79 -15.88 12.27 6.48
CA ILE A 79 -16.36 11.68 5.22
C ILE A 79 -17.85 11.97 4.94
N ALA A 80 -18.63 12.23 5.97
CA ALA A 80 -20.04 12.63 5.85
C ALA A 80 -20.22 13.85 4.91
N THR A 81 -19.24 14.77 4.88
CA THR A 81 -19.24 15.93 3.98
C THR A 81 -19.18 15.54 2.50
N TYR A 82 -18.47 14.46 2.19
CA TYR A 82 -18.33 13.95 0.83
C TYR A 82 -19.50 13.06 0.40
N LEU A 83 -20.20 12.46 1.34
CA LEU A 83 -21.31 11.53 1.09
C LEU A 83 -22.65 12.25 0.84
N ALA A 84 -22.74 13.52 1.22
CA ALA A 84 -23.97 14.29 1.03
C ALA A 84 -24.32 14.42 -0.46
N GLY A 85 -25.51 13.95 -0.85
CA GLY A 85 -26.00 14.05 -2.24
C GLY A 85 -25.39 13.03 -3.23
N THR A 86 -24.62 12.03 -2.74
CA THR A 86 -24.01 10.99 -3.59
C THR A 86 -24.80 9.69 -3.56
N GLY A 87 -24.61 8.81 -4.58
CA GLY A 87 -25.29 7.52 -4.67
C GLY A 87 -25.02 6.55 -3.51
N LEU A 88 -24.00 6.78 -2.69
CA LEU A 88 -23.76 6.06 -1.45
C LEU A 88 -24.82 6.39 -0.37
N GLY A 89 -25.48 7.56 -0.48
CA GLY A 89 -26.41 8.05 0.52
C GLY A 89 -27.83 8.36 0.03
N THR A 90 -28.11 8.39 -1.28
CA THR A 90 -29.33 9.00 -1.79
C THR A 90 -30.45 8.04 -2.20
N GLN A 91 -30.17 6.79 -2.54
CA GLN A 91 -31.26 5.87 -2.89
C GLN A 91 -32.03 5.32 -1.67
N THR A 92 -31.49 5.45 -0.46
CA THR A 92 -32.12 4.90 0.76
C THR A 92 -31.95 5.75 2.02
N GLY A 93 -31.42 6.99 1.94
CA GLY A 93 -31.04 7.72 3.15
C GLY A 93 -30.03 6.89 3.96
N LEU A 94 -28.76 6.88 3.58
CA LEU A 94 -27.72 6.17 4.33
C LEU A 94 -27.74 6.66 5.78
N LEU A 95 -28.24 5.83 6.68
CA LEU A 95 -28.11 6.09 8.10
C LEU A 95 -26.71 5.69 8.51
N LEU A 96 -25.87 6.68 8.79
CA LEU A 96 -24.55 6.45 9.38
C LEU A 96 -24.73 5.87 10.80
N GLY A 97 -23.91 4.89 11.13
CA GLY A 97 -23.84 4.37 12.49
C GLY A 97 -23.35 5.43 13.48
N ASP A 98 -23.62 5.24 14.75
CA ASP A 98 -23.19 6.15 15.81
C ASP A 98 -21.69 6.43 15.74
N GLY A 99 -21.30 7.71 15.76
CA GLY A 99 -19.92 8.16 15.72
C GLY A 99 -19.22 8.12 14.35
N VAL A 100 -19.88 7.62 13.31
CA VAL A 100 -19.35 7.58 11.93
C VAL A 100 -19.30 8.97 11.30
N ASP A 101 -20.14 9.89 11.77
CA ASP A 101 -20.14 11.30 11.39
C ASP A 101 -18.78 12.01 11.60
N ARG A 102 -17.91 11.46 12.47
CA ARG A 102 -16.55 11.96 12.74
C ARG A 102 -15.44 11.17 12.07
N VAL A 103 -15.77 10.12 11.32
CA VAL A 103 -14.77 9.34 10.58
C VAL A 103 -14.25 10.15 9.41
N THR A 104 -12.94 10.11 9.18
CA THR A 104 -12.25 10.82 8.09
C THR A 104 -11.62 9.83 7.12
N LEU A 105 -11.19 10.28 5.93
CA LEU A 105 -10.41 9.46 5.00
C LEU A 105 -9.11 8.95 5.67
N ARG A 106 -8.45 9.79 6.49
CA ARG A 106 -7.28 9.38 7.26
C ARG A 106 -7.60 8.19 8.17
N HIS A 107 -8.69 8.23 8.90
CA HIS A 107 -9.12 7.12 9.77
C HIS A 107 -9.34 5.82 8.98
N LEU A 108 -9.91 5.91 7.78
CA LEU A 108 -10.12 4.76 6.91
C LEU A 108 -8.78 4.18 6.42
N LEU A 109 -7.86 5.03 5.95
CA LEU A 109 -6.57 4.61 5.39
C LEU A 109 -5.57 4.13 6.47
N THR A 110 -5.69 4.63 7.72
CA THR A 110 -4.90 4.16 8.87
C THR A 110 -5.55 3.02 9.63
N MET A 111 -6.70 2.48 9.15
CA MET A 111 -7.43 1.41 9.81
C MET A 111 -7.91 1.77 11.24
N THR A 112 -8.13 3.06 11.52
CA THR A 112 -8.53 3.57 12.84
C THR A 112 -9.93 4.18 12.87
N SER A 113 -10.79 3.76 11.95
CA SER A 113 -12.19 4.21 11.94
C SER A 113 -12.99 3.72 13.15
N GLY A 114 -12.53 2.67 13.83
CA GLY A 114 -13.23 2.04 14.94
C GLY A 114 -14.51 1.31 14.55
N ILE A 115 -14.79 1.17 13.25
CA ILE A 115 -15.95 0.45 12.74
C ILE A 115 -15.62 -1.04 12.73
N ASP A 116 -16.41 -1.83 13.45
CA ASP A 116 -16.18 -3.25 13.61
C ASP A 116 -16.78 -4.05 12.44
N MET A 117 -15.94 -4.28 11.44
CA MET A 117 -16.20 -5.22 10.34
C MET A 117 -14.90 -5.97 10.06
N PRO A 118 -14.82 -7.25 10.47
CA PRO A 118 -13.62 -8.05 10.25
C PRO A 118 -13.29 -8.15 8.77
N TRP A 119 -12.02 -8.31 8.46
CA TRP A 119 -11.42 -8.27 7.13
C TRP A 119 -12.02 -9.23 6.09
N SER A 120 -12.62 -10.31 6.51
CA SER A 120 -13.16 -11.37 5.65
C SER A 120 -14.39 -10.97 4.81
N ALA A 121 -14.92 -9.79 4.96
CA ALA A 121 -16.07 -9.30 4.20
C ALA A 121 -15.72 -8.88 2.75
N THR A 122 -14.62 -9.34 2.21
CA THR A 122 -14.17 -8.98 0.86
C THR A 122 -14.76 -9.82 -0.26
N GLU A 123 -15.44 -10.92 0.06
CA GLU A 123 -16.31 -11.56 -0.92
C GLU A 123 -17.52 -10.65 -1.18
N LEU A 124 -17.26 -9.62 -1.98
CA LEU A 124 -18.19 -8.55 -2.32
C LEU A 124 -19.42 -9.03 -3.10
N THR A 125 -19.49 -10.32 -3.42
CA THR A 125 -20.52 -10.91 -4.25
C THR A 125 -21.90 -10.88 -3.63
N ASP A 126 -22.01 -10.96 -2.29
CA ASP A 126 -23.29 -11.07 -1.59
C ASP A 126 -23.74 -9.75 -0.94
N TRP A 127 -22.95 -8.70 -1.05
CA TRP A 127 -23.27 -7.41 -0.43
C TRP A 127 -23.81 -6.42 -1.46
N PRO A 128 -24.98 -5.82 -1.24
CA PRO A 128 -25.51 -4.80 -2.16
C PRO A 128 -24.61 -3.58 -2.28
N ASP A 129 -23.98 -3.15 -1.17
CA ASP A 129 -22.94 -2.12 -1.12
C ASP A 129 -22.14 -2.26 0.17
N LEU A 130 -20.89 -2.75 0.04
CA LEU A 130 -20.01 -2.99 1.18
C LEU A 130 -19.71 -1.71 1.97
N ALA A 131 -19.52 -0.57 1.28
CA ALA A 131 -19.25 0.69 1.95
C ALA A 131 -20.47 1.17 2.77
N ALA A 132 -21.68 1.00 2.22
CA ALA A 132 -22.91 1.33 2.94
C ALA A 132 -23.08 0.45 4.18
N GLU A 133 -22.83 -0.85 4.06
CA GLU A 133 -22.89 -1.76 5.20
C GLU A 133 -21.83 -1.46 6.27
N PHE A 134 -20.61 -1.11 5.84
CA PHE A 134 -19.55 -0.69 6.73
C PHE A 134 -19.95 0.58 7.51
N LEU A 135 -20.45 1.60 6.81
CA LEU A 135 -20.79 2.90 7.39
C LEU A 135 -22.06 2.90 8.26
N ARG A 136 -22.92 1.88 8.15
CA ARG A 136 -24.09 1.70 9.05
C ARG A 136 -23.71 1.18 10.42
N ARG A 137 -22.52 0.59 10.57
CA ARG A 137 -22.04 0.07 11.84
C ARG A 137 -21.51 1.20 12.73
N PRO A 138 -21.65 1.10 14.05
CA PRO A 138 -21.14 2.13 14.93
C PRO A 138 -19.61 2.19 14.92
N SER A 139 -19.07 3.39 15.05
CA SER A 139 -17.65 3.62 15.30
C SER A 139 -17.39 3.66 16.81
N ARG A 140 -16.41 2.90 17.28
CA ARG A 140 -15.92 2.92 18.68
C ARG A 140 -14.87 4.01 18.93
N GLY A 141 -14.73 4.96 17.99
CA GLY A 141 -13.68 5.98 18.02
C GLY A 141 -12.38 5.46 17.38
N ARG A 142 -11.24 6.01 17.76
CA ARG A 142 -9.93 5.71 17.15
C ARG A 142 -9.39 4.34 17.60
N VAL A 143 -10.00 3.27 17.15
CA VAL A 143 -9.59 1.90 17.42
C VAL A 143 -9.09 1.27 16.12
N PHE A 144 -7.90 0.71 16.16
CA PHE A 144 -7.33 0.00 15.01
C PHE A 144 -8.06 -1.31 14.76
N GLN A 145 -8.48 -1.48 13.51
CA GLN A 145 -8.97 -2.75 12.99
C GLN A 145 -8.65 -2.86 11.51
N TYR A 146 -7.78 -3.79 11.17
CA TYR A 146 -7.44 -4.02 9.77
C TYR A 146 -8.62 -4.65 9.03
N ALA A 147 -9.10 -3.96 8.00
CA ALA A 147 -10.24 -4.41 7.20
C ALA A 147 -10.13 -3.89 5.75
N ASN A 148 -10.32 -4.76 4.76
CA ASN A 148 -10.41 -4.34 3.36
C ASN A 148 -11.60 -3.40 3.13
N ALA A 149 -12.71 -3.58 3.85
CA ALA A 149 -13.86 -2.70 3.83
C ALA A 149 -13.51 -1.23 4.14
N SER A 150 -12.51 -1.00 5.01
CA SER A 150 -12.04 0.36 5.33
C SER A 150 -11.41 1.03 4.11
N THR A 151 -10.47 0.35 3.42
CA THR A 151 -9.83 0.89 2.20
C THR A 151 -10.83 1.00 1.05
N TYR A 152 -11.72 0.02 0.88
CA TYR A 152 -12.77 0.08 -0.11
C TYR A 152 -13.68 1.30 0.11
N THR A 153 -14.11 1.53 1.34
CA THR A 153 -14.93 2.70 1.69
C THR A 153 -14.19 4.01 1.44
N ALA A 154 -12.88 4.07 1.75
CA ALA A 154 -12.06 5.26 1.42
C ALA A 154 -12.08 5.56 -0.09
N MET A 155 -11.92 4.55 -0.93
CA MET A 155 -11.98 4.73 -2.39
C MET A 155 -13.39 5.09 -2.87
N ARG A 156 -14.44 4.56 -2.27
CA ARG A 156 -15.83 4.95 -2.58
C ARG A 156 -16.12 6.40 -2.20
N VAL A 157 -15.55 6.89 -1.10
CA VAL A 157 -15.60 8.32 -0.73
C VAL A 157 -14.83 9.15 -1.75
N LEU A 158 -13.61 8.74 -2.12
CA LEU A 158 -12.79 9.43 -3.11
C LEU A 158 -13.51 9.57 -4.45
N GLU A 159 -14.21 8.52 -4.88
CA GLU A 159 -14.95 8.45 -6.14
C GLU A 159 -16.01 9.54 -6.27
N THR A 160 -16.55 10.03 -5.15
CA THR A 160 -17.51 11.15 -5.15
C THR A 160 -16.90 12.47 -5.64
N ARG A 161 -15.56 12.55 -5.69
CA ARG A 161 -14.79 13.76 -6.08
C ARG A 161 -14.01 13.59 -7.37
N VAL A 162 -13.51 12.38 -7.65
CA VAL A 162 -12.65 12.14 -8.82
C VAL A 162 -13.39 11.43 -9.97
N GLY A 163 -14.62 10.98 -9.74
CA GLY A 163 -15.31 10.05 -10.63
C GLY A 163 -14.74 8.63 -10.47
N ASP A 164 -14.63 7.86 -11.55
CA ASP A 164 -14.09 6.49 -11.48
C ASP A 164 -12.65 6.47 -10.96
N VAL A 165 -12.44 5.88 -9.79
CA VAL A 165 -11.12 5.80 -9.14
C VAL A 165 -10.12 5.01 -9.98
N GLY A 166 -10.56 3.96 -10.66
CA GLY A 166 -9.67 3.17 -11.54
C GLY A 166 -9.15 4.00 -12.70
N ALA A 167 -10.03 4.80 -13.34
CA ALA A 167 -9.64 5.73 -14.40
C ALA A 167 -8.73 6.84 -13.88
N PHE A 168 -9.05 7.43 -12.72
CA PHE A 168 -8.24 8.45 -12.08
C PHE A 168 -6.82 7.93 -11.77
N VAL A 169 -6.70 6.75 -11.19
CA VAL A 169 -5.39 6.13 -10.89
C VAL A 169 -4.63 5.81 -12.18
N THR A 170 -5.32 5.32 -13.21
CA THR A 170 -4.69 5.04 -14.51
C THR A 170 -4.09 6.31 -15.10
N GLU A 171 -4.82 7.40 -15.11
CA GLU A 171 -4.35 8.67 -15.67
C GLU A 171 -3.27 9.34 -14.82
N ARG A 172 -3.51 9.45 -13.50
CA ARG A 172 -2.73 10.32 -12.61
C ARG A 172 -1.53 9.63 -11.96
N LEU A 173 -1.54 8.29 -11.88
CA LEU A 173 -0.48 7.51 -11.25
C LEU A 173 0.16 6.50 -12.21
N PHE A 174 -0.63 5.64 -12.85
CA PHE A 174 -0.07 4.56 -13.66
C PHE A 174 0.56 5.06 -14.95
N ALA A 175 -0.09 5.95 -15.68
CA ALA A 175 0.44 6.50 -16.93
C ALA A 175 1.79 7.22 -16.75
N PRO A 176 1.98 8.10 -15.75
CA PRO A 176 3.29 8.69 -15.46
C PRO A 176 4.38 7.68 -15.09
N LEU A 177 4.00 6.54 -14.49
CA LEU A 177 4.91 5.43 -14.18
C LEU A 177 5.16 4.52 -15.39
N GLY A 178 4.56 4.80 -16.54
CA GLY A 178 4.66 3.95 -17.73
C GLY A 178 3.90 2.62 -17.63
N LEU A 179 2.98 2.50 -16.68
CA LEU A 179 2.11 1.34 -16.54
C LEU A 179 0.88 1.52 -17.44
N ARG A 180 0.67 0.58 -18.34
CA ARG A 180 -0.44 0.60 -19.30
C ARG A 180 -1.30 -0.65 -19.14
N ASP A 181 -2.60 -0.53 -19.40
CA ASP A 181 -3.55 -1.66 -19.41
C ASP A 181 -3.49 -2.47 -18.11
N VAL A 182 -3.37 -1.77 -16.98
CA VAL A 182 -3.36 -2.39 -15.64
C VAL A 182 -4.78 -2.79 -15.26
N GLU A 183 -4.93 -4.06 -14.89
CA GLU A 183 -6.21 -4.58 -14.45
C GLU A 183 -6.37 -4.39 -12.93
N TRP A 184 -7.48 -3.78 -12.55
CA TRP A 184 -7.92 -3.69 -11.16
C TRP A 184 -9.33 -4.27 -11.07
N GLN A 185 -9.47 -5.37 -10.36
CA GLN A 185 -10.75 -6.05 -10.17
C GLN A 185 -11.82 -5.08 -9.66
N ARG A 186 -13.04 -5.27 -10.14
CA ARG A 186 -14.19 -4.48 -9.72
C ARG A 186 -15.22 -5.37 -9.02
N CYS A 187 -15.88 -4.79 -8.02
CA CYS A 187 -17.02 -5.42 -7.40
C CYS A 187 -18.23 -5.45 -8.37
N PRO A 188 -19.29 -6.19 -8.06
CA PRO A 188 -20.48 -6.26 -8.91
C PRO A 188 -21.14 -4.91 -9.22
N ASN A 189 -20.95 -3.90 -8.36
CA ASN A 189 -21.43 -2.53 -8.58
C ASN A 189 -20.51 -1.69 -9.48
N GLY A 190 -19.43 -2.26 -10.01
CA GLY A 190 -18.52 -1.59 -10.93
C GLY A 190 -17.37 -0.80 -10.29
N PHE A 191 -17.26 -0.76 -8.98
CA PHE A 191 -16.20 -0.04 -8.24
C PHE A 191 -14.95 -0.89 -8.07
N VAL A 192 -13.76 -0.29 -8.07
CA VAL A 192 -12.51 -1.02 -7.83
C VAL A 192 -12.52 -1.72 -6.47
N ALA A 193 -11.94 -2.91 -6.39
CA ALA A 193 -11.83 -3.67 -5.14
C ALA A 193 -10.91 -3.01 -4.09
N ALA A 194 -10.19 -1.96 -4.51
CA ALA A 194 -9.37 -1.08 -3.69
C ALA A 194 -8.17 -1.77 -3.02
N GLY A 195 -8.33 -2.26 -1.80
CA GLY A 195 -7.25 -2.86 -1.03
C GLY A 195 -6.78 -4.24 -1.52
N GLU A 196 -7.28 -4.70 -2.65
CA GLU A 196 -7.00 -5.98 -3.30
C GLU A 196 -7.39 -5.94 -4.79
N GLY A 197 -7.25 -7.03 -5.52
CA GLY A 197 -7.68 -7.19 -6.90
C GLY A 197 -6.85 -6.43 -7.94
N LEU A 198 -5.76 -5.77 -7.54
CA LEU A 198 -4.83 -5.11 -8.45
C LEU A 198 -3.80 -6.12 -8.94
N SER A 199 -3.63 -6.24 -10.27
CA SER A 199 -2.67 -7.17 -10.88
C SER A 199 -1.50 -6.43 -11.51
N LEU A 200 -0.27 -6.73 -11.02
CA LEU A 200 0.98 -6.12 -11.48
C LEU A 200 2.07 -7.17 -11.71
N ARG A 201 2.99 -6.87 -12.61
CA ARG A 201 4.28 -7.56 -12.72
C ARG A 201 5.21 -7.15 -11.56
N THR A 202 6.25 -7.91 -11.31
CA THR A 202 7.28 -7.54 -10.33
C THR A 202 7.88 -6.16 -10.63
N GLU A 203 8.23 -5.90 -11.90
CA GLU A 203 8.77 -4.61 -12.33
C GLU A 203 7.76 -3.47 -12.17
N GLU A 204 6.48 -3.69 -12.49
CA GLU A 204 5.43 -2.67 -12.35
C GLU A 204 5.20 -2.32 -10.87
N LEU A 205 5.17 -3.32 -9.99
CA LEU A 205 5.11 -3.10 -8.53
C LEU A 205 6.37 -2.37 -8.03
N ALA A 206 7.55 -2.70 -8.55
CA ALA A 206 8.80 -2.01 -8.22
C ALA A 206 8.76 -0.52 -8.59
N ARG A 207 8.15 -0.13 -9.72
CA ARG A 207 7.99 1.29 -10.09
C ARG A 207 7.16 2.07 -9.07
N ILE A 208 6.13 1.44 -8.50
CA ILE A 208 5.36 2.03 -7.39
C ILE A 208 6.27 2.19 -6.15
N GLY A 209 7.06 1.16 -5.81
CA GLY A 209 8.03 1.23 -4.73
C GLY A 209 9.07 2.34 -4.94
N HIS A 210 9.53 2.53 -6.16
CA HIS A 210 10.48 3.61 -6.49
C HIS A 210 9.86 4.99 -6.31
N LEU A 211 8.61 5.20 -6.75
CA LEU A 211 7.88 6.44 -6.53
C LEU A 211 7.75 6.77 -5.05
N ILE A 212 7.40 5.77 -4.22
CA ILE A 212 7.28 5.93 -2.76
C ILE A 212 8.65 6.29 -2.16
N ARG A 213 9.72 5.52 -2.49
CA ARG A 213 11.09 5.78 -2.04
C ARG A 213 11.57 7.19 -2.42
N ASP A 214 11.25 7.62 -3.62
CA ASP A 214 11.66 8.92 -4.17
C ASP A 214 10.65 10.03 -3.81
N ARG A 215 9.82 9.75 -2.79
CA ARG A 215 8.90 10.71 -2.17
C ARG A 215 8.02 11.41 -3.20
N GLY A 216 7.45 10.61 -4.11
CA GLY A 216 6.47 11.05 -5.09
C GLY A 216 7.03 11.69 -6.35
N VAL A 217 8.31 11.51 -6.65
CA VAL A 217 8.97 12.03 -7.87
C VAL A 217 9.39 10.87 -8.77
N VAL A 218 9.13 10.97 -10.07
CA VAL A 218 9.63 10.08 -11.11
C VAL A 218 10.16 10.93 -12.27
N ASP A 219 11.36 10.63 -12.77
CA ASP A 219 12.02 11.34 -13.88
C ASP A 219 12.01 12.87 -13.73
N GLY A 220 12.17 13.35 -12.49
CA GLY A 220 12.13 14.78 -12.14
C GLY A 220 10.73 15.38 -12.05
N GLN A 221 9.69 14.65 -12.39
CA GLN A 221 8.30 15.08 -12.28
C GLN A 221 7.68 14.65 -10.96
N ARG A 222 7.05 15.59 -10.25
CA ARG A 222 6.27 15.27 -9.05
C ARG A 222 4.89 14.74 -9.42
N ILE A 223 4.61 13.51 -9.00
CA ILE A 223 3.32 12.85 -9.20
C ILE A 223 2.42 13.05 -7.98
N VAL A 224 3.00 13.02 -6.78
CA VAL A 224 2.31 13.20 -5.51
C VAL A 224 3.24 13.90 -4.52
N SER A 225 2.69 14.67 -3.57
CA SER A 225 3.51 15.33 -2.53
C SER A 225 4.23 14.28 -1.67
N ALA A 226 5.46 14.63 -1.26
CA ALA A 226 6.27 13.80 -0.37
C ALA A 226 5.53 13.38 0.90
N ARG A 227 4.72 14.26 1.47
CA ARG A 227 3.94 13.99 2.70
C ARG A 227 3.09 12.72 2.63
N TRP A 228 2.61 12.32 1.45
CA TRP A 228 1.77 11.15 1.31
C TRP A 228 2.58 9.85 1.23
N CYS A 229 3.79 9.91 0.66
CA CYS A 229 4.75 8.82 0.76
C CYS A 229 5.24 8.67 2.20
N ASP A 230 5.58 9.78 2.86
CA ASP A 230 6.02 9.80 4.25
C ASP A 230 4.94 9.28 5.19
N ALA A 231 3.65 9.59 4.96
CA ALA A 231 2.53 9.11 5.76
C ALA A 231 2.39 7.56 5.79
N MET A 232 3.02 6.86 4.85
CA MET A 232 3.04 5.38 4.85
C MET A 232 3.98 4.80 5.92
N HIS A 233 4.86 5.60 6.50
CA HIS A 233 5.85 5.17 7.48
C HIS A 233 6.11 6.19 8.61
N THR A 234 5.17 7.11 8.81
CA THR A 234 5.13 8.04 9.93
C THR A 234 3.77 7.95 10.64
N ASP A 235 3.60 8.67 11.74
CA ASP A 235 2.35 8.71 12.50
C ASP A 235 1.80 7.30 12.82
N TRP A 236 2.68 6.43 13.29
CA TRP A 236 2.41 5.05 13.53
C TRP A 236 1.30 4.83 14.55
N VAL A 237 0.42 3.90 14.24
CA VAL A 237 -0.55 3.32 15.18
C VAL A 237 0.09 2.06 15.75
N GLU A 238 0.42 2.09 17.04
CA GLU A 238 1.01 0.95 17.73
C GLU A 238 -0.02 -0.17 17.89
N ARG A 239 0.48 -1.41 17.84
CA ARG A 239 -0.32 -2.62 17.93
C ARG A 239 0.30 -3.59 18.91
N GLU A 240 -0.50 -4.05 19.86
CA GLU A 240 -0.10 -5.06 20.83
C GLU A 240 -0.41 -6.48 20.33
N GLY A 241 0.40 -7.45 20.72
CA GLY A 241 0.14 -8.88 20.50
C GLY A 241 0.25 -9.34 19.05
N THR A 242 0.99 -8.62 18.21
CA THR A 242 1.21 -8.96 16.81
C THR A 242 2.57 -9.64 16.58
N GLY A 243 2.70 -10.31 15.43
CA GLY A 243 3.98 -10.91 15.02
C GLY A 243 5.02 -9.88 14.60
N PRO A 244 6.30 -10.30 14.47
CA PRO A 244 7.39 -9.44 14.03
C PRO A 244 7.11 -8.72 12.72
N GLY A 245 7.37 -7.40 12.68
CA GLY A 245 7.14 -6.56 11.51
C GLY A 245 5.70 -6.06 11.33
N TYR A 246 4.81 -6.35 12.30
CA TYR A 246 3.43 -5.85 12.34
C TYR A 246 3.10 -5.12 13.64
N GLU A 247 4.11 -4.70 14.38
CA GLU A 247 3.96 -4.03 15.69
C GLU A 247 3.29 -2.66 15.54
N ARG A 248 3.39 -2.06 14.36
CA ARG A 248 2.80 -0.76 14.07
C ARG A 248 2.31 -0.67 12.63
N TYR A 249 1.33 0.18 12.42
CA TYR A 249 0.72 0.44 11.11
C TYR A 249 0.60 1.94 10.88
N ALA A 250 0.92 2.38 9.66
CA ALA A 250 0.65 3.73 9.19
C ALA A 250 -0.34 3.68 8.00
N MET A 251 -0.34 4.62 7.09
CA MET A 251 -1.16 4.53 5.87
C MET A 251 -0.60 3.45 4.94
N ALA A 252 -1.20 2.26 4.96
CA ALA A 252 -0.80 1.05 4.23
C ALA A 252 0.54 0.42 4.67
N GLY A 253 1.42 1.16 5.33
CA GLY A 253 2.73 0.68 5.76
C GLY A 253 2.66 -0.12 7.05
N TRP A 254 3.39 -1.25 7.10
CA TRP A 254 3.64 -2.04 8.28
C TRP A 254 5.08 -1.85 8.74
N GLY A 255 5.31 -1.76 10.03
CA GLY A 255 6.63 -1.62 10.62
C GLY A 255 6.80 -2.41 11.89
N GLY A 256 8.05 -2.73 12.19
CA GLY A 256 8.55 -3.28 13.44
C GLY A 256 9.47 -2.31 14.16
N PRO A 257 10.27 -2.78 15.12
CA PRO A 257 11.16 -1.92 15.91
C PRO A 257 12.39 -1.42 15.14
N GLY A 258 12.67 -1.99 13.96
CA GLY A 258 13.80 -1.62 13.12
C GLY A 258 13.49 -0.49 12.14
N ARG A 259 14.45 -0.23 11.25
CA ARG A 259 14.33 0.77 10.18
C ARG A 259 13.48 0.30 8.99
N LEU A 260 13.31 -1.00 8.86
CA LEU A 260 12.58 -1.57 7.73
C LEU A 260 11.08 -1.46 7.96
N TRP A 261 10.40 -0.93 6.97
CA TRP A 261 8.95 -0.98 6.89
C TRP A 261 8.53 -1.56 5.53
N ARG A 262 7.28 -1.95 5.39
CA ARG A 262 6.82 -2.62 4.17
C ARG A 262 5.37 -2.35 3.82
N LEU A 263 5.07 -2.34 2.53
CA LEU A 263 3.75 -2.70 2.04
C LEU A 263 3.71 -4.22 1.89
N HIS A 264 2.67 -4.86 2.40
CA HIS A 264 2.57 -6.31 2.41
C HIS A 264 1.21 -6.76 1.88
N GLY A 265 1.24 -7.60 0.85
CA GLY A 265 0.09 -8.35 0.33
C GLY A 265 0.21 -9.82 0.67
N ALA A 266 -0.92 -10.52 0.73
CA ALA A 266 -0.95 -11.96 0.95
C ALA A 266 -0.05 -12.70 -0.05
N TYR A 267 0.36 -13.90 0.30
CA TYR A 267 1.23 -14.78 -0.50
C TYR A 267 2.62 -14.20 -0.83
N GLY A 268 3.11 -13.24 -0.03
CA GLY A 268 4.47 -12.74 -0.17
C GLY A 268 4.66 -11.62 -1.20
N GLN A 269 3.59 -10.88 -1.50
CA GLN A 269 3.71 -9.65 -2.28
C GLN A 269 4.27 -8.54 -1.36
N MET A 270 5.49 -8.10 -1.56
CA MET A 270 6.15 -7.17 -0.64
C MET A 270 6.88 -6.05 -1.36
N LEU A 271 6.76 -4.85 -0.81
CA LEU A 271 7.67 -3.74 -1.01
C LEU A 271 8.34 -3.45 0.34
N LEU A 272 9.62 -3.73 0.45
CA LEU A 272 10.42 -3.58 1.67
C LEU A 272 11.30 -2.34 1.52
N PHE A 273 11.15 -1.39 2.43
CA PHE A 273 11.86 -0.12 2.41
C PHE A 273 12.82 -0.04 3.59
N ASP A 274 14.08 0.27 3.31
CA ASP A 274 15.08 0.54 4.33
C ASP A 274 15.35 2.03 4.42
N GLU A 275 15.02 2.63 5.57
CA GLU A 275 15.26 4.04 5.84
C GLU A 275 16.73 4.25 6.24
N THR A 276 17.38 5.18 5.58
CA THR A 276 18.71 5.63 6.01
C THR A 276 18.57 6.81 6.97
N GLU A 277 19.31 6.79 8.08
CA GLU A 277 19.27 7.85 9.11
C GLU A 277 19.57 9.27 8.57
N ALA A 278 20.22 9.37 7.41
CA ALA A 278 20.68 10.64 6.85
C ALA A 278 19.64 11.39 5.98
N SER A 279 18.55 10.74 5.62
CA SER A 279 17.49 11.37 4.82
C SER A 279 16.16 10.70 5.17
N ASN A 280 15.12 11.44 5.44
CA ASN A 280 13.77 10.89 5.66
C ASN A 280 13.19 10.17 4.42
N ALA A 281 14.02 9.53 3.62
CA ALA A 281 13.67 8.75 2.45
C ALA A 281 14.43 7.43 2.44
N PRO A 282 13.78 6.30 2.13
CA PRO A 282 14.44 5.00 2.04
C PRO A 282 15.61 5.02 1.06
N GLY A 283 16.73 4.44 1.47
CA GLY A 283 17.91 4.28 0.59
C GLY A 283 17.75 3.14 -0.39
N THR A 284 17.08 2.09 0.05
CA THR A 284 16.89 0.83 -0.69
C THR A 284 15.43 0.42 -0.67
N VAL A 285 14.94 -0.07 -1.79
CA VAL A 285 13.67 -0.79 -1.87
C VAL A 285 13.89 -2.17 -2.48
N VAL A 286 13.34 -3.18 -1.82
CA VAL A 286 13.32 -4.57 -2.30
C VAL A 286 11.86 -4.94 -2.58
N THR A 287 11.56 -5.22 -3.84
CA THR A 287 10.22 -5.65 -4.29
C THR A 287 10.25 -7.14 -4.52
N ILE A 288 9.28 -7.85 -3.97
CA ILE A 288 9.14 -9.31 -4.11
C ILE A 288 7.70 -9.62 -4.51
N THR A 289 7.55 -10.48 -5.52
CA THR A 289 6.28 -11.13 -5.85
C THR A 289 6.44 -12.63 -5.67
N ALA A 290 5.44 -13.30 -5.08
CA ALA A 290 5.55 -14.69 -4.70
C ALA A 290 4.16 -15.39 -4.64
N ASP A 291 4.18 -16.68 -4.41
CA ASP A 291 3.03 -17.50 -4.04
C ASP A 291 3.38 -18.33 -2.79
N ASP A 292 3.77 -17.62 -1.70
CA ASP A 292 4.16 -18.23 -0.44
C ASP A 292 3.55 -17.49 0.75
N HIS A 293 2.49 -18.08 1.30
CA HIS A 293 1.77 -17.47 2.41
C HIS A 293 2.54 -17.51 3.74
N PHE A 294 3.35 -18.55 3.96
CA PHE A 294 3.95 -18.81 5.28
C PHE A 294 5.41 -18.34 5.38
N GLY A 295 6.14 -18.28 4.27
CA GLY A 295 7.55 -17.90 4.24
C GLY A 295 7.81 -16.39 4.21
N ALA A 296 6.79 -15.58 3.91
CA ALA A 296 6.94 -14.15 3.63
C ALA A 296 7.55 -13.36 4.80
N ASP A 297 7.13 -13.62 6.04
CA ASP A 297 7.64 -12.90 7.22
C ASP A 297 9.09 -13.28 7.54
N ALA A 298 9.45 -14.56 7.37
CA ALA A 298 10.82 -15.01 7.54
C ALA A 298 11.75 -14.38 6.49
N LEU A 299 11.28 -14.29 5.23
CA LEU A 299 12.03 -13.64 4.17
C LEU A 299 12.19 -12.13 4.44
N ALA A 300 11.15 -11.44 4.88
CA ALA A 300 11.22 -10.03 5.25
C ALA A 300 12.22 -9.79 6.39
N ALA A 301 12.22 -10.64 7.41
CA ALA A 301 13.19 -10.58 8.51
C ALA A 301 14.63 -10.81 8.00
N PHE A 302 14.83 -11.79 7.11
CA PHE A 302 16.15 -12.01 6.49
C PHE A 302 16.64 -10.79 5.71
N VAL A 303 15.76 -10.16 4.91
CA VAL A 303 16.11 -8.93 4.16
C VAL A 303 16.48 -7.82 5.12
N ALA A 304 15.73 -7.62 6.21
CA ALA A 304 16.05 -6.62 7.23
C ALA A 304 17.44 -6.85 7.85
N ASP A 305 17.75 -8.09 8.22
CA ASP A 305 19.04 -8.48 8.79
C ASP A 305 20.18 -8.29 7.79
N GLU A 306 19.96 -8.59 6.52
CA GLU A 306 20.97 -8.41 5.49
C GLU A 306 21.29 -6.94 5.25
N LEU A 307 20.27 -6.08 5.13
CA LEU A 307 20.45 -4.64 4.99
C LEU A 307 21.18 -4.04 6.20
N ALA A 308 20.79 -4.44 7.42
CA ALA A 308 21.46 -4.00 8.64
C ALA A 308 22.91 -4.50 8.77
N ARG A 309 23.23 -5.72 8.29
CA ARG A 309 24.62 -6.24 8.25
C ARG A 309 25.48 -5.45 7.29
N GLN A 310 24.93 -5.08 6.18
CA GLN A 310 25.62 -4.32 5.17
C GLN A 310 25.98 -2.91 5.66
N ASP A 311 25.13 -2.25 6.42
CA ASP A 311 25.43 -0.93 7.02
C ASP A 311 26.54 -0.98 8.06
N ARG A 312 26.61 -2.04 8.88
CA ARG A 312 27.70 -2.22 9.86
C ARG A 312 29.10 -2.44 9.26
N ARG A 313 29.18 -2.71 7.98
CA ARG A 313 30.46 -2.87 7.24
C ARG A 313 30.94 -1.57 6.59
N ARG A 314 30.19 -0.49 6.76
CA ARG A 314 30.60 0.89 6.37
C ARG A 314 31.42 1.53 7.49
#